data_658cbc7e7241a57e246fb41af97e7e0e
#
_entry.id   658cbc7e7241a57e246fb41af97e7e0e
#
_cell.length_a   1.000
_cell.length_b   1.000
_cell.length_c   1.000
_cell.angle_alpha   90.00
_cell.angle_beta   90.00
_cell.angle_gamma   90.00
#
_symmetry.space_group_name_H-M   'P 1'
#
loop_
_entity.id
_entity.type
_entity.pdbx_description
1 polymer ?
#
loop_
_entity_poly.entity_id
_entity_poly.type
_entity_poly.pdbx_seq_one_letter_code
_entity_poly.pdbx_strand_id
1 'polypeptide(L)'
;KRILIFSIVCLTSIIVSLGQSVESTILPPTGYTREVCDEHSFAAYLRQLPLLPKGSKVLLYNGQEKRNQAAAFAVVDMEIGNRDLQQCADAVMRLRAEYLWAQKRYGEIKFNFTNGFPAEYKKWAEGNRIKVTGNKVEWYAAGGKDYSYKTFRKYLNMVFMYAGTASLSKELRTVPYTSLQAGDVFIKGGSPGHV
;
A
#
# COMPACT_ATOMS: atom_id res chain seq x y z
N LYS A 1 10.76 -36.00 -57.43
CA LYS A 1 9.61 -35.63 -56.50
C LYS A 1 10.15 -34.72 -55.42
N ARG A 2 9.79 -33.44 -55.48
CA ARG A 2 10.12 -32.47 -54.41
C ARG A 2 8.95 -32.44 -53.44
N ILE A 3 9.20 -32.70 -52.14
CA ILE A 3 8.22 -32.62 -51.06
C ILE A 3 8.34 -31.21 -50.50
N LEU A 4 7.28 -30.40 -50.66
CA LEU A 4 7.12 -29.10 -49.95
C LEU A 4 6.61 -29.40 -48.56
N ILE A 5 7.41 -29.08 -47.55
CA ILE A 5 6.97 -29.09 -46.13
C ILE A 5 6.42 -27.70 -45.81
N PHE A 6 5.10 -27.60 -45.65
CA PHE A 6 4.45 -26.39 -45.11
C PHE A 6 4.60 -26.38 -43.60
N SER A 7 5.45 -25.49 -43.10
CA SER A 7 5.50 -25.19 -41.67
C SER A 7 4.31 -24.30 -41.28
N ILE A 8 3.35 -24.86 -40.56
CA ILE A 8 2.27 -24.10 -39.95
C ILE A 8 2.85 -23.44 -38.70
N VAL A 9 3.12 -22.13 -38.79
CA VAL A 9 3.44 -21.31 -37.61
C VAL A 9 2.13 -21.04 -36.84
N CYS A 10 1.94 -21.78 -35.76
CA CYS A 10 0.83 -21.54 -34.84
C CYS A 10 1.13 -20.27 -34.02
N LEU A 11 0.53 -19.12 -34.40
CA LEU A 11 0.56 -17.91 -33.58
C LEU A 11 -0.33 -18.16 -32.37
N THR A 12 0.24 -18.53 -31.24
CA THR A 12 -0.43 -18.50 -29.96
C THR A 12 -0.56 -17.05 -29.52
N SER A 13 -1.74 -16.47 -29.69
CA SER A 13 -2.08 -15.16 -29.09
C SER A 13 -2.03 -15.30 -27.58
N ILE A 14 -1.00 -14.72 -26.95
CA ILE A 14 -0.97 -14.55 -25.49
C ILE A 14 -2.04 -13.52 -25.16
N ILE A 15 -3.21 -13.96 -24.71
CA ILE A 15 -4.23 -13.09 -24.12
C ILE A 15 -3.68 -12.65 -22.76
N VAL A 16 -3.03 -11.49 -22.70
CA VAL A 16 -2.73 -10.84 -21.44
C VAL A 16 -4.06 -10.41 -20.86
N SER A 17 -4.57 -11.19 -19.92
CA SER A 17 -5.69 -10.76 -19.10
C SER A 17 -5.24 -9.54 -18.30
N LEU A 18 -5.63 -8.36 -18.74
CA LEU A 18 -5.50 -7.14 -17.94
C LEU A 18 -6.39 -7.33 -16.71
N GLY A 19 -5.76 -7.64 -15.57
CA GLY A 19 -6.45 -7.77 -14.29
C GLY A 19 -7.26 -6.50 -13.97
N GLN A 20 -8.33 -6.65 -13.20
CA GLN A 20 -9.13 -5.50 -12.76
C GLN A 20 -8.26 -4.57 -11.90
N SER A 21 -8.30 -3.26 -12.18
CA SER A 21 -7.65 -2.23 -11.38
C SER A 21 -8.68 -1.21 -10.87
N VAL A 22 -8.27 -0.37 -9.94
CA VAL A 22 -9.10 0.76 -9.49
C VAL A 22 -9.56 1.60 -10.69
N GLU A 23 -8.65 1.92 -11.62
CA GLU A 23 -8.96 2.75 -12.78
C GLU A 23 -9.94 2.11 -13.75
N SER A 24 -9.77 0.83 -14.04
CA SER A 24 -10.64 0.12 -14.99
C SER A 24 -12.02 -0.24 -14.41
N THR A 25 -12.13 -0.32 -13.07
CA THR A 25 -13.35 -0.80 -12.39
C THR A 25 -14.20 0.34 -11.82
N ILE A 26 -13.56 1.38 -11.27
CA ILE A 26 -14.25 2.51 -10.65
C ILE A 26 -14.23 3.67 -11.64
N LEU A 27 -15.25 3.77 -12.48
CA LEU A 27 -15.37 4.83 -13.49
C LEU A 27 -15.73 6.18 -12.85
N PRO A 28 -15.30 7.31 -13.45
CA PRO A 28 -15.77 8.62 -13.01
C PRO A 28 -17.28 8.76 -13.20
N PRO A 29 -17.94 9.62 -12.40
CA PRO A 29 -19.36 9.92 -12.59
C PRO A 29 -19.62 10.50 -13.99
N THR A 30 -20.88 10.38 -14.46
CA THR A 30 -21.30 10.94 -15.74
C THR A 30 -21.00 12.43 -15.81
N GLY A 31 -20.38 12.87 -16.89
CA GLY A 31 -19.97 14.28 -17.09
C GLY A 31 -18.61 14.64 -16.48
N TYR A 32 -17.93 13.70 -15.83
CA TYR A 32 -16.59 13.90 -15.29
C TYR A 32 -15.57 13.02 -16.02
N THR A 33 -14.35 13.51 -16.09
CA THR A 33 -13.20 12.75 -16.58
C THR A 33 -12.11 12.73 -15.50
N ARG A 34 -11.27 11.70 -15.54
CA ARG A 34 -10.09 11.67 -14.65
C ARG A 34 -9.10 12.72 -15.10
N GLU A 35 -8.57 13.45 -14.13
CA GLU A 35 -7.45 14.33 -14.38
C GLU A 35 -6.23 13.53 -14.86
N VAL A 36 -5.48 14.08 -15.83
CA VAL A 36 -4.22 13.48 -16.29
C VAL A 36 -3.19 13.57 -15.16
N CYS A 37 -2.47 12.49 -14.92
CA CYS A 37 -1.39 12.45 -13.96
C CYS A 37 -0.14 11.82 -14.58
N ASP A 38 1.03 12.17 -14.06
CA ASP A 38 2.28 11.54 -14.43
C ASP A 38 2.22 10.03 -14.12
N GLU A 39 2.71 9.19 -15.04
CA GLU A 39 2.66 7.72 -14.94
C GLU A 39 3.44 7.16 -13.74
N HIS A 40 4.44 7.91 -13.26
CA HIS A 40 5.24 7.54 -12.09
C HIS A 40 4.73 8.19 -10.80
N SER A 41 3.62 8.94 -10.85
CA SER A 41 3.04 9.60 -9.69
C SER A 41 2.38 8.61 -8.71
N PHE A 42 2.18 9.06 -7.47
CA PHE A 42 1.41 8.31 -6.50
C PHE A 42 -0.06 8.14 -6.92
N ALA A 43 -0.62 9.14 -7.63
CA ALA A 43 -1.96 9.06 -8.21
C ALA A 43 -2.07 7.92 -9.24
N ALA A 44 -1.11 7.79 -10.15
CA ALA A 44 -1.07 6.70 -11.11
C ALA A 44 -0.94 5.34 -10.42
N TYR A 45 -0.05 5.22 -9.42
CA TYR A 45 0.09 4.01 -8.60
C TYR A 45 -1.24 3.59 -7.95
N LEU A 46 -1.97 4.53 -7.33
CA LEU A 46 -3.25 4.24 -6.69
C LEU A 46 -4.32 3.79 -7.71
N ARG A 47 -4.34 4.37 -8.90
CA ARG A 47 -5.25 3.98 -10.00
C ARG A 47 -4.97 2.57 -10.51
N GLN A 48 -3.72 2.15 -10.50
CA GLN A 48 -3.28 0.84 -10.98
C GLN A 48 -3.36 -0.27 -9.92
N LEU A 49 -3.79 0.03 -8.69
CA LEU A 49 -3.95 -1.00 -7.66
C LEU A 49 -4.84 -2.14 -8.18
N PRO A 50 -4.36 -3.39 -8.10
CA PRO A 50 -5.13 -4.54 -8.55
C PRO A 50 -6.32 -4.77 -7.63
N LEU A 51 -7.44 -5.20 -8.21
CA LEU A 51 -8.64 -5.55 -7.47
C LEU A 51 -8.91 -7.05 -7.57
N LEU A 52 -9.41 -7.62 -6.49
CA LEU A 52 -9.99 -8.95 -6.52
C LEU A 52 -11.22 -9.00 -7.43
N PRO A 53 -11.61 -10.17 -7.94
CA PRO A 53 -12.79 -10.34 -8.79
C PRO A 53 -14.03 -9.69 -8.16
N LYS A 54 -14.94 -9.18 -8.99
CA LYS A 54 -16.21 -8.57 -8.53
C LYS A 54 -16.97 -9.53 -7.63
N GLY A 55 -17.43 -9.05 -6.48
CA GLY A 55 -18.15 -9.84 -5.48
C GLY A 55 -17.25 -10.55 -4.46
N SER A 56 -15.92 -10.39 -4.56
CA SER A 56 -14.99 -10.88 -3.54
C SER A 56 -15.33 -10.30 -2.17
N LYS A 57 -15.21 -11.15 -1.15
CA LYS A 57 -15.48 -10.75 0.23
C LYS A 57 -14.29 -10.02 0.85
N VAL A 58 -14.59 -9.04 1.68
CA VAL A 58 -13.57 -8.44 2.57
C VAL A 58 -13.31 -9.41 3.70
N LEU A 59 -12.08 -9.88 3.80
CA LEU A 59 -11.63 -10.78 4.85
C LEU A 59 -10.85 -10.02 5.93
N LEU A 60 -10.96 -10.52 7.16
CA LEU A 60 -10.11 -10.13 8.28
C LEU A 60 -8.79 -10.90 8.23
N TYR A 61 -7.81 -10.49 9.04
CA TYR A 61 -6.48 -11.10 9.14
C TYR A 61 -6.50 -12.61 9.47
N ASN A 62 -7.58 -13.08 10.09
CA ASN A 62 -7.78 -14.49 10.45
C ASN A 62 -8.60 -15.30 9.43
N GLY A 63 -8.88 -14.69 8.24
CA GLY A 63 -9.65 -15.32 7.17
C GLY A 63 -11.17 -15.26 7.33
N GLN A 64 -11.69 -14.72 8.43
CA GLN A 64 -13.13 -14.55 8.61
C GLN A 64 -13.65 -13.39 7.77
N GLU A 65 -14.90 -13.47 7.32
CA GLU A 65 -15.55 -12.37 6.61
C GLU A 65 -15.78 -11.17 7.54
N LYS A 66 -15.49 -9.97 7.05
CA LYS A 66 -15.87 -8.74 7.73
C LYS A 66 -17.40 -8.63 7.80
N ARG A 67 -17.94 -8.27 8.97
CA ARG A 67 -19.40 -8.27 9.19
C ARG A 67 -20.17 -7.37 8.21
N ASN A 68 -19.65 -6.18 7.90
CA ASN A 68 -20.29 -5.26 6.96
C ASN A 68 -19.64 -5.37 5.56
N GLN A 69 -20.15 -6.26 4.74
CA GLN A 69 -19.70 -6.43 3.34
C GLN A 69 -20.25 -5.34 2.42
N ALA A 70 -21.42 -4.80 2.71
CA ALA A 70 -22.10 -3.79 1.87
C ALA A 70 -21.36 -2.45 1.82
N ALA A 71 -20.45 -2.18 2.76
CA ALA A 71 -19.63 -0.98 2.78
C ALA A 71 -18.49 -1.00 1.74
N ALA A 72 -18.18 -2.16 1.13
CA ALA A 72 -17.10 -2.30 0.18
C ALA A 72 -17.64 -2.40 -1.25
N PHE A 73 -17.26 -1.46 -2.11
CA PHE A 73 -17.55 -1.51 -3.55
C PHE A 73 -16.68 -2.54 -4.26
N ALA A 74 -15.40 -2.58 -3.89
CA ALA A 74 -14.40 -3.50 -4.42
C ALA A 74 -13.33 -3.77 -3.36
N VAL A 75 -12.54 -4.84 -3.54
CA VAL A 75 -11.47 -5.23 -2.63
C VAL A 75 -10.15 -5.15 -3.37
N VAL A 76 -9.19 -4.40 -2.85
CA VAL A 76 -7.83 -4.35 -3.38
C VAL A 76 -7.15 -5.70 -3.16
N ASP A 77 -6.54 -6.25 -4.22
CA ASP A 77 -5.76 -7.49 -4.14
C ASP A 77 -4.41 -7.20 -3.47
N MET A 78 -4.41 -7.25 -2.15
CA MET A 78 -3.24 -6.93 -1.34
C MET A 78 -3.20 -7.84 -0.11
N GLU A 79 -2.13 -8.59 0.04
CA GLU A 79 -1.90 -9.47 1.19
C GLU A 79 -1.80 -8.64 2.48
N ILE A 80 -2.63 -8.93 3.49
CA ILE A 80 -2.70 -8.21 4.76
C ILE A 80 -1.96 -8.89 5.92
N GLY A 81 -1.46 -10.10 5.71
CA GLY A 81 -0.83 -10.90 6.76
C GLY A 81 -1.83 -11.61 7.66
N ASN A 82 -1.31 -12.24 8.71
CA ASN A 82 -2.07 -13.06 9.65
C ASN A 82 -2.14 -12.47 11.07
N ARG A 83 -1.88 -11.16 11.19
CA ARG A 83 -1.92 -10.43 12.45
C ARG A 83 -2.97 -9.32 12.36
N ASP A 84 -3.61 -9.01 13.49
CA ASP A 84 -4.55 -7.86 13.58
C ASP A 84 -3.79 -6.54 13.55
N LEU A 85 -3.25 -6.25 12.38
CA LEU A 85 -2.54 -5.04 11.99
C LEU A 85 -3.15 -4.54 10.67
N GLN A 86 -2.73 -3.38 10.21
CA GLN A 86 -3.22 -2.78 8.98
C GLN A 86 -4.69 -2.35 9.05
N GLN A 87 -4.99 -1.54 10.04
CA GLN A 87 -6.24 -0.81 10.16
C GLN A 87 -6.22 0.46 9.26
N CYS A 88 -7.11 1.42 9.48
CA CYS A 88 -7.28 2.56 8.57
C CYS A 88 -5.99 3.38 8.33
N ALA A 89 -5.31 3.84 9.38
CA ALA A 89 -4.05 4.59 9.23
C ALA A 89 -2.93 3.75 8.63
N ASP A 90 -2.89 2.46 8.98
CA ASP A 90 -1.87 1.53 8.50
C ASP A 90 -2.02 1.27 7.00
N ALA A 91 -3.25 1.23 6.49
CA ALA A 91 -3.52 1.11 5.06
C ALA A 91 -2.97 2.32 4.28
N VAL A 92 -3.17 3.54 4.80
CA VAL A 92 -2.62 4.77 4.20
C VAL A 92 -1.09 4.74 4.19
N MET A 93 -0.48 4.43 5.34
CA MET A 93 0.97 4.31 5.47
C MET A 93 1.54 3.22 4.54
N ARG A 94 0.85 2.09 4.45
CA ARG A 94 1.25 1.00 3.57
C ARG A 94 1.25 1.40 2.10
N LEU A 95 0.15 1.95 1.59
CA LEU A 95 0.05 2.35 0.18
C LEU A 95 1.16 3.33 -0.20
N ARG A 96 1.44 4.30 0.66
CA ARG A 96 2.54 5.24 0.44
C ARG A 96 3.90 4.56 0.46
N ALA A 97 4.13 3.67 1.41
CA ALA A 97 5.40 2.94 1.55
C ALA A 97 5.65 1.97 0.38
N GLU A 98 4.63 1.23 -0.07
CA GLU A 98 4.71 0.32 -1.23
C GLU A 98 5.09 1.10 -2.52
N TYR A 99 4.46 2.24 -2.75
CA TYR A 99 4.78 3.12 -3.86
C TYR A 99 6.25 3.56 -3.85
N LEU A 100 6.74 4.04 -2.71
CA LEU A 100 8.12 4.48 -2.56
C LEU A 100 9.11 3.31 -2.65
N TRP A 101 8.74 2.16 -2.13
CA TRP A 101 9.57 0.95 -2.17
C TRP A 101 9.72 0.44 -3.61
N ALA A 102 8.64 0.41 -4.39
CA ALA A 102 8.65 0.03 -5.80
C ALA A 102 9.60 0.92 -6.63
N GLN A 103 9.67 2.20 -6.30
CA GLN A 103 10.59 3.15 -6.92
C GLN A 103 12.01 3.18 -6.31
N LYS A 104 12.32 2.29 -5.37
CA LYS A 104 13.60 2.24 -4.64
C LYS A 104 13.95 3.54 -3.89
N ARG A 105 12.94 4.35 -3.59
CA ARG A 105 13.06 5.62 -2.83
C ARG A 105 13.08 5.34 -1.32
N TYR A 106 13.93 4.44 -0.90
CA TYR A 106 13.98 3.88 0.45
C TYR A 106 14.24 4.91 1.56
N GLY A 107 14.97 5.99 1.25
CA GLY A 107 15.23 7.07 2.20
C GLY A 107 14.02 7.94 2.52
N GLU A 108 12.96 7.87 1.71
CA GLU A 108 11.73 8.61 1.91
C GLU A 108 10.66 7.82 2.68
N ILE A 109 10.90 6.52 2.89
CA ILE A 109 10.00 5.67 3.67
C ILE A 109 10.32 5.84 5.14
N LYS A 110 9.52 6.66 5.81
CA LYS A 110 9.63 6.91 7.26
C LYS A 110 8.26 7.26 7.83
N PHE A 111 8.00 6.83 9.05
CA PHE A 111 6.78 7.13 9.80
C PHE A 111 7.15 7.32 11.27
N ASN A 112 6.52 8.27 11.94
CA ASN A 112 6.73 8.44 13.35
C ASN A 112 5.81 7.52 14.16
N PHE A 113 6.34 6.91 15.21
CA PHE A 113 5.53 6.26 16.22
C PHE A 113 4.72 7.29 17.01
N THR A 114 3.70 6.86 17.72
CA THR A 114 2.83 7.76 18.48
C THR A 114 3.61 8.61 19.50
N ASN A 115 4.74 8.12 20.01
CA ASN A 115 5.64 8.86 20.89
C ASN A 115 6.60 9.82 20.18
N GLY A 116 6.52 9.92 18.84
CA GLY A 116 7.37 10.79 18.02
C GLY A 116 8.68 10.15 17.54
N PHE A 117 8.96 8.88 17.85
CA PHE A 117 10.18 8.20 17.39
C PHE A 117 10.13 7.97 15.87
N PRO A 118 11.15 8.40 15.10
CA PRO A 118 11.20 8.22 13.65
C PRO A 118 11.63 6.80 13.29
N ALA A 119 10.71 6.03 12.72
CA ALA A 119 10.99 4.73 12.16
C ALA A 119 11.37 4.88 10.67
N GLU A 120 12.65 4.76 10.35
CA GLU A 120 13.21 4.95 9.02
C GLU A 120 13.49 3.59 8.35
N TYR A 121 12.86 3.33 7.19
CA TYR A 121 13.05 2.06 6.49
C TYR A 121 14.50 1.85 6.02
N LYS A 122 15.17 2.89 5.51
CA LYS A 122 16.57 2.78 5.06
C LYS A 122 17.46 2.25 6.19
N LYS A 123 17.32 2.81 7.38
CA LYS A 123 18.07 2.36 8.57
C LYS A 123 17.74 0.92 8.97
N TRP A 124 16.45 0.53 8.87
CA TRP A 124 16.01 -0.85 9.07
C TRP A 124 16.64 -1.80 8.04
N ALA A 125 16.60 -1.45 6.75
CA ALA A 125 17.16 -2.27 5.68
C ALA A 125 18.68 -2.37 5.72
N GLU A 126 19.36 -1.42 6.36
CA GLU A 126 20.81 -1.44 6.62
C GLU A 126 21.22 -2.29 7.83
N GLY A 127 20.28 -3.05 8.39
CA GLY A 127 20.56 -4.05 9.43
C GLY A 127 20.21 -3.62 10.84
N ASN A 128 19.66 -2.41 11.04
CA ASN A 128 19.18 -1.98 12.35
C ASN A 128 17.76 -2.48 12.61
N ARG A 129 17.42 -2.58 13.89
CA ARG A 129 16.04 -2.92 14.35
C ARG A 129 15.65 -1.95 15.46
N ILE A 130 14.34 -1.86 15.70
CA ILE A 130 13.77 -1.00 16.74
C ILE A 130 13.39 -1.87 17.92
N LYS A 131 13.85 -1.46 19.11
CA LYS A 131 13.46 -2.03 20.40
C LYS A 131 12.56 -1.03 21.13
N VAL A 132 11.41 -1.53 21.58
CA VAL A 132 10.45 -0.76 22.38
C VAL A 132 10.39 -1.39 23.78
N THR A 133 10.62 -0.56 24.82
CA THR A 133 10.53 -0.97 26.21
C THR A 133 9.78 0.12 26.96
N GLY A 134 8.48 -0.10 27.17
CA GLY A 134 7.58 0.95 27.64
C GLY A 134 7.57 2.15 26.69
N ASN A 135 7.88 3.34 27.19
CA ASN A 135 7.97 4.56 26.37
C ASN A 135 9.33 4.80 25.73
N LYS A 136 10.35 3.99 26.09
CA LYS A 136 11.67 4.07 25.48
C LYS A 136 11.69 3.32 24.16
N VAL A 137 12.14 4.03 23.11
CA VAL A 137 12.33 3.44 21.78
C VAL A 137 13.73 3.75 21.31
N GLU A 138 14.44 2.73 20.85
CA GLU A 138 15.84 2.87 20.42
C GLU A 138 16.14 1.96 19.22
N TRP A 139 17.09 2.41 18.41
CA TRP A 139 17.69 1.59 17.38
C TRP A 139 18.81 0.72 17.94
N TYR A 140 18.92 -0.51 17.45
CA TYR A 140 20.07 -1.38 17.73
C TYR A 140 20.49 -2.13 16.47
N ALA A 141 21.78 -2.45 16.34
CA ALA A 141 22.30 -3.27 15.26
C ALA A 141 21.87 -4.73 15.47
N ALA A 142 21.27 -5.36 14.46
CA ALA A 142 20.70 -6.70 14.59
C ALA A 142 21.03 -7.64 13.44
N GLY A 143 21.71 -7.18 12.40
CA GLY A 143 22.04 -8.03 11.25
C GLY A 143 22.68 -7.29 10.11
N GLY A 144 22.79 -7.98 8.97
CA GLY A 144 23.30 -7.42 7.74
C GLY A 144 22.26 -6.62 6.96
N LYS A 145 22.72 -5.99 5.90
CA LYS A 145 21.93 -5.23 4.95
C LYS A 145 20.98 -6.14 4.16
N ASP A 146 19.70 -5.81 4.17
CA ASP A 146 18.65 -6.56 3.44
C ASP A 146 17.52 -5.64 2.99
N TYR A 147 17.42 -5.42 1.68
CA TYR A 147 16.36 -4.63 1.03
C TYR A 147 15.25 -5.51 0.41
N SER A 148 15.17 -6.79 0.77
CA SER A 148 14.11 -7.68 0.27
C SER A 148 12.72 -7.21 0.70
N TYR A 149 11.72 -7.56 -0.10
CA TYR A 149 10.32 -7.29 0.24
C TYR A 149 9.91 -7.90 1.58
N LYS A 150 10.46 -9.08 1.92
CA LYS A 150 10.25 -9.72 3.23
C LYS A 150 10.71 -8.83 4.38
N THR A 151 11.88 -8.19 4.26
CA THR A 151 12.39 -7.27 5.28
C THR A 151 11.60 -5.97 5.31
N PHE A 152 11.16 -5.46 4.17
CA PHE A 152 10.24 -4.33 4.09
C PHE A 152 8.90 -4.61 4.80
N ARG A 153 8.29 -5.79 4.59
CA ARG A 153 7.06 -6.18 5.30
C ARG A 153 7.25 -6.28 6.82
N LYS A 154 8.41 -6.76 7.28
CA LYS A 154 8.75 -6.76 8.73
C LYS A 154 8.83 -5.34 9.31
N TYR A 155 9.40 -4.41 8.55
CA TYR A 155 9.43 -3.00 8.93
C TYR A 155 8.01 -2.42 9.02
N LEU A 156 7.15 -2.63 8.03
CA LEU A 156 5.76 -2.17 8.06
C LEU A 156 4.99 -2.73 9.26
N ASN A 157 5.18 -4.01 9.60
CA ASN A 157 4.57 -4.59 10.79
C ASN A 157 5.02 -3.89 12.09
N MET A 158 6.27 -3.44 12.17
CA MET A 158 6.75 -2.63 13.29
C MET A 158 6.08 -1.26 13.31
N VAL A 159 5.94 -0.60 12.17
CA VAL A 159 5.23 0.68 12.04
C VAL A 159 3.78 0.54 12.50
N PHE A 160 3.04 -0.45 12.00
CA PHE A 160 1.63 -0.67 12.33
C PHE A 160 1.36 -0.98 13.81
N MET A 161 2.36 -1.50 14.55
CA MET A 161 2.22 -1.71 15.98
C MET A 161 2.31 -0.43 16.83
N TYR A 162 3.00 0.61 16.33
CA TYR A 162 3.36 1.77 17.16
C TYR A 162 3.00 3.12 16.56
N ALA A 163 2.66 3.19 15.28
CA ALA A 163 2.10 4.35 14.61
C ALA A 163 0.57 4.23 14.51
N GLY A 164 -0.10 5.30 14.17
CA GLY A 164 -1.55 5.32 13.96
C GLY A 164 -2.04 6.71 13.57
N THR A 165 -3.35 6.97 13.67
CA THR A 165 -3.92 8.27 13.32
C THR A 165 -3.34 9.42 14.11
N ALA A 166 -2.97 9.19 15.39
CA ALA A 166 -2.39 10.21 16.26
C ALA A 166 -1.00 10.67 15.81
N SER A 167 -0.15 9.79 15.29
CA SER A 167 1.14 10.16 14.72
C SER A 167 0.99 10.65 13.28
N LEU A 168 0.21 9.95 12.46
CA LEU A 168 0.04 10.27 11.04
C LEU A 168 -0.54 11.69 10.84
N SER A 169 -1.53 12.11 11.64
CA SER A 169 -2.10 13.45 11.57
C SER A 169 -1.10 14.58 11.85
N LYS A 170 -0.04 14.29 12.60
CA LYS A 170 1.04 15.26 12.87
C LYS A 170 2.08 15.32 11.75
N GLU A 171 2.19 14.27 10.95
CA GLU A 171 3.14 14.18 9.83
C GLU A 171 2.55 14.73 8.52
N LEU A 172 1.23 14.65 8.36
CA LEU A 172 0.55 15.11 7.16
C LEU A 172 0.41 16.63 7.15
N ARG A 173 0.58 17.21 5.96
CA ARG A 173 0.36 18.64 5.72
C ARG A 173 -1.09 18.88 5.34
N THR A 174 -1.74 19.83 6.01
CA THR A 174 -3.10 20.28 5.63
C THR A 174 -3.07 20.95 4.26
N VAL A 175 -4.04 20.62 3.42
CA VAL A 175 -4.27 21.22 2.11
C VAL A 175 -5.70 21.76 2.04
N PRO A 176 -5.97 22.85 1.27
CA PRO A 176 -7.33 23.33 1.02
C PRO A 176 -8.16 22.29 0.25
N TYR A 177 -9.46 22.23 0.47
CA TYR A 177 -10.37 21.36 -0.30
C TYR A 177 -10.30 21.58 -1.82
N THR A 178 -10.03 22.81 -2.25
CA THR A 178 -9.88 23.19 -3.65
C THR A 178 -8.60 22.66 -4.31
N SER A 179 -7.68 22.11 -3.50
CA SER A 179 -6.40 21.58 -3.96
C SER A 179 -6.25 20.08 -3.70
N LEU A 180 -7.34 19.38 -3.36
CA LEU A 180 -7.32 17.95 -3.10
C LEU A 180 -6.88 17.17 -4.34
N GLN A 181 -5.98 16.21 -4.12
CA GLN A 181 -5.44 15.34 -5.15
C GLN A 181 -5.58 13.87 -4.75
N ALA A 182 -5.45 12.97 -5.73
CA ALA A 182 -5.41 11.55 -5.45
C ALA A 182 -4.23 11.22 -4.52
N GLY A 183 -4.53 10.58 -3.39
CA GLY A 183 -3.57 10.29 -2.32
C GLY A 183 -3.71 11.17 -1.09
N ASP A 184 -4.45 12.28 -1.16
CA ASP A 184 -4.83 13.04 0.02
C ASP A 184 -5.89 12.28 0.84
N VAL A 185 -5.90 12.52 2.14
CA VAL A 185 -6.78 11.82 3.09
C VAL A 185 -7.46 12.78 4.05
N PHE A 186 -8.68 12.46 4.44
CA PHE A 186 -9.35 13.08 5.56
C PHE A 186 -8.94 12.36 6.83
N ILE A 187 -8.29 13.05 7.78
CA ILE A 187 -7.79 12.42 8.99
C ILE A 187 -8.25 13.14 10.26
N LYS A 188 -8.71 12.36 11.23
CA LYS A 188 -8.91 12.78 12.62
C LYS A 188 -7.91 12.04 13.50
N GLY A 189 -6.87 12.72 13.94
CA GLY A 189 -5.90 12.15 14.88
C GLY A 189 -6.48 11.91 16.26
N GLY A 190 -6.01 10.87 16.96
CA GLY A 190 -6.39 10.61 18.34
C GLY A 190 -6.79 9.16 18.62
N SER A 191 -7.44 8.97 19.80
CA SER A 191 -8.02 7.70 20.22
C SER A 191 -9.40 8.01 20.85
N PRO A 192 -10.51 7.69 20.17
CA PRO A 192 -10.55 7.12 18.82
C PRO A 192 -10.16 8.14 17.74
N GLY A 193 -9.38 7.67 16.78
CA GLY A 193 -9.01 8.39 15.58
C GLY A 193 -9.49 7.65 14.33
N HIS A 194 -9.52 8.33 13.16
CA HIS A 194 -9.91 7.73 11.89
C HIS A 194 -9.22 8.42 10.71
N VAL A 195 -9.07 7.70 9.61
CA VAL A 195 -8.63 8.19 8.31
C VAL A 195 -9.36 7.45 7.19
#